data_0a1de1c7fc6c859e4c13b4c240f1eef1
#
_entry.id   0a1de1c7fc6c859e4c13b4c240f1eef1
#
_cell.length_a   1.000
_cell.length_b   1.000
_cell.length_c   1.000
_cell.angle_alpha   90.00
_cell.angle_beta   90.00
_cell.angle_gamma   90.00
#
_symmetry.space_group_name_H-M   'P 1'
#
loop_
_entity.id
_entity.type
_entity.pdbx_description
1 polymer ?
#
loop_
_entity_poly.entity_id
_entity_poly.type
_entity_poly.pdbx_seq_one_letter_code
_entity_poly.pdbx_strand_id
1 'polypeptide(L)'
;MDWVSLPLALVFAAVAAQTPAQAPRPPQMPALPLTQLDDRALSADLDNRTFSLTFAQPVAVQDVLLLLVRGTSLSIVPDPSINGMFIGELKNVTVRQALGLILQPFGLDFNADGGFVRVFRREPETRLYDVSFLAAERAGASSVGGDATSGSSARVTTAAKTDVFADIAKGLMTILSDKGTFNVDRKAGLVQVTDFRERLDRVAAYLDAVQDRVQRQVQVEARVLEVELNDEKAVALDWSALRQARDADKVMAALTAQGKVTMLANPRLVTLNNEPAIVRTDAITLSITPQISPDAIVTLSLSPMLAAPQALQADMVARVADGETIVIAGLGRDRETKEKKNVGITGGWFGRATVTTKKHVELVVLLTPRIVPLP
;
A
#
# COMPACT_ATOMS: atom_id res chain seq x y z
N MET A 1 61.11 -26.38 60.76
CA MET A 1 61.07 -27.82 60.77
C MET A 1 60.01 -28.20 59.75
N ASP A 2 60.19 -28.75 58.62
CA ASP A 2 61.34 -29.31 57.90
C ASP A 2 60.92 -29.48 56.46
N TRP A 3 61.82 -29.15 55.56
CA TRP A 3 62.25 -29.81 54.34
C TRP A 3 61.23 -30.04 53.20
N VAL A 4 61.28 -29.25 52.18
CA VAL A 4 62.06 -29.32 50.91
C VAL A 4 62.22 -30.73 50.31
N SER A 5 61.61 -30.90 49.19
CA SER A 5 62.16 -31.71 48.09
C SER A 5 61.50 -31.36 46.75
N LEU A 6 62.26 -30.70 45.90
CA LEU A 6 62.05 -30.63 44.46
C LEU A 6 62.44 -31.95 43.79
N PRO A 7 61.80 -32.33 42.72
CA PRO A 7 62.43 -33.12 41.72
C PRO A 7 62.66 -32.34 40.43
N LEU A 8 63.83 -32.50 39.94
CA LEU A 8 64.47 -32.12 38.70
C LEU A 8 63.66 -32.69 37.50
N ALA A 9 63.08 -31.83 36.68
CA ALA A 9 62.44 -32.23 35.44
C ALA A 9 63.42 -32.05 34.29
N LEU A 10 63.78 -33.17 33.69
CA LEU A 10 64.58 -33.30 32.46
C LEU A 10 63.79 -32.66 31.28
N VAL A 11 64.40 -31.66 30.66
CA VAL A 11 63.92 -31.09 29.39
C VAL A 11 64.39 -31.96 28.25
N PHE A 12 63.45 -32.71 27.65
CA PHE A 12 63.67 -33.34 26.34
C PHE A 12 63.28 -32.31 25.26
N ALA A 13 64.27 -31.80 24.54
CA ALA A 13 64.07 -31.04 23.33
C ALA A 13 63.67 -31.97 22.20
N ALA A 14 62.38 -32.02 21.84
CA ALA A 14 61.88 -32.66 20.64
C ALA A 14 62.14 -31.75 19.43
N VAL A 15 63.04 -32.14 18.57
CA VAL A 15 63.23 -31.55 17.24
C VAL A 15 61.99 -31.93 16.41
N ALA A 16 61.12 -30.97 16.21
CA ALA A 16 59.98 -31.11 15.31
C ALA A 16 60.48 -31.06 13.85
N ALA A 17 60.40 -32.20 13.16
CA ALA A 17 60.57 -32.25 11.73
C ALA A 17 59.46 -31.42 11.04
N GLN A 18 59.86 -30.35 10.39
CA GLN A 18 58.96 -29.53 9.57
C GLN A 18 58.58 -30.36 8.33
N THR A 19 57.31 -30.77 8.26
CA THR A 19 56.70 -31.31 7.06
C THR A 19 56.58 -30.14 6.06
N PRO A 20 56.98 -30.31 4.79
CA PRO A 20 56.87 -29.26 3.80
C PRO A 20 55.38 -28.87 3.63
N ALA A 21 55.10 -27.59 3.72
CA ALA A 21 53.78 -27.03 3.50
C ALA A 21 53.26 -27.40 2.11
N GLN A 22 52.23 -28.22 2.07
CA GLN A 22 51.51 -28.55 0.88
C GLN A 22 50.90 -27.29 0.29
N ALA A 23 51.25 -26.94 -0.94
CA ALA A 23 50.70 -25.81 -1.66
C ALA A 23 49.16 -25.88 -1.64
N PRO A 24 48.43 -24.75 -1.47
CA PRO A 24 46.96 -24.76 -1.49
C PRO A 24 46.49 -25.33 -2.82
N ARG A 25 45.70 -26.41 -2.79
CA ARG A 25 45.01 -26.93 -3.97
C ARG A 25 44.10 -25.82 -4.49
N PRO A 26 44.10 -25.55 -5.82
CA PRO A 26 43.13 -24.65 -6.38
C PRO A 26 41.71 -25.11 -6.02
N PRO A 27 40.77 -24.20 -5.75
CA PRO A 27 39.41 -24.59 -5.43
C PRO A 27 38.85 -25.44 -6.58
N GLN A 28 38.57 -26.72 -6.27
CA GLN A 28 37.85 -27.56 -7.20
C GLN A 28 36.44 -26.99 -7.35
N MET A 29 36.14 -26.40 -8.51
CA MET A 29 34.76 -26.09 -8.86
C MET A 29 33.95 -27.38 -8.76
N PRO A 30 32.80 -27.38 -8.05
CA PRO A 30 31.94 -28.54 -8.04
C PRO A 30 31.58 -28.90 -9.48
N ALA A 31 31.78 -30.16 -9.86
CA ALA A 31 31.35 -30.66 -11.16
C ALA A 31 29.83 -30.42 -11.27
N LEU A 32 29.40 -29.59 -12.20
CA LEU A 32 28.00 -29.41 -12.50
C LEU A 32 27.42 -30.77 -12.90
N PRO A 33 26.31 -31.25 -12.32
CA PRO A 33 25.69 -32.48 -12.72
C PRO A 33 25.38 -32.43 -14.23
N LEU A 34 25.67 -33.52 -14.93
CA LEU A 34 25.49 -33.63 -16.39
C LEU A 34 24.08 -33.24 -16.85
N THR A 35 23.05 -33.50 -16.04
CA THR A 35 21.67 -33.07 -16.25
C THR A 35 21.50 -31.56 -16.39
N GLN A 36 22.26 -30.75 -15.64
CA GLN A 36 22.20 -29.28 -15.78
C GLN A 36 22.87 -28.75 -17.05
N LEU A 37 23.85 -29.50 -17.58
CA LEU A 37 24.48 -29.16 -18.87
C LEU A 37 23.53 -29.44 -20.05
N ASP A 38 22.83 -30.57 -19.98
CA ASP A 38 21.82 -30.92 -20.98
C ASP A 38 20.65 -29.93 -21.00
N ASP A 39 20.11 -29.54 -19.84
CA ASP A 39 19.05 -28.55 -19.74
C ASP A 39 19.44 -27.17 -20.29
N ARG A 40 20.71 -26.77 -20.12
CA ARG A 40 21.23 -25.52 -20.70
C ARG A 40 21.40 -25.57 -22.21
N ALA A 41 21.85 -26.70 -22.74
CA ALA A 41 21.97 -26.92 -24.18
C ALA A 41 20.59 -26.90 -24.86
N LEU A 42 19.61 -27.52 -24.22
CA LEU A 42 18.23 -27.63 -24.72
C LEU A 42 17.48 -26.27 -24.65
N SER A 43 17.67 -25.50 -23.58
CA SER A 43 17.13 -24.14 -23.48
C SER A 43 17.79 -23.22 -24.51
N ALA A 44 19.07 -23.43 -24.84
CA ALA A 44 19.75 -22.67 -25.88
C ALA A 44 19.16 -22.93 -27.28
N ASP A 45 18.78 -24.17 -27.60
CA ASP A 45 18.13 -24.47 -28.88
C ASP A 45 16.73 -23.87 -28.99
N LEU A 46 15.98 -23.80 -27.87
CA LEU A 46 14.64 -23.18 -27.83
C LEU A 46 14.67 -21.66 -27.98
N ASP A 47 15.64 -21.00 -27.35
CA ASP A 47 15.63 -19.56 -27.15
C ASP A 47 16.66 -18.79 -27.98
N ASN A 48 17.76 -19.42 -28.40
CA ASN A 48 18.85 -18.73 -29.10
C ASN A 48 18.84 -18.95 -30.62
N ARG A 49 18.25 -20.02 -31.09
CA ARG A 49 18.21 -20.32 -32.51
C ARG A 49 17.00 -19.68 -33.17
N THR A 50 17.24 -18.74 -34.07
CA THR A 50 16.20 -18.08 -34.87
C THR A 50 16.12 -18.69 -36.26
N PHE A 51 14.94 -18.69 -36.84
CA PHE A 51 14.66 -19.15 -38.19
C PHE A 51 13.54 -18.31 -38.84
N SER A 52 13.41 -18.47 -40.15
CA SER A 52 12.34 -17.87 -40.91
C SER A 52 11.65 -18.94 -41.76
N LEU A 53 10.35 -19.00 -41.69
CA LEU A 53 9.50 -19.95 -42.42
C LEU A 53 8.33 -19.20 -43.04
N THR A 54 8.04 -19.54 -44.32
CA THR A 54 6.90 -18.97 -45.05
C THR A 54 6.02 -20.08 -45.58
N PHE A 55 4.77 -20.06 -45.21
CA PHE A 55 3.74 -20.97 -45.68
C PHE A 55 2.70 -20.21 -46.50
N ALA A 56 2.86 -20.25 -47.82
CA ALA A 56 1.95 -19.57 -48.78
C ALA A 56 0.60 -20.32 -48.94
N GLN A 57 0.56 -21.59 -48.54
CA GLN A 57 -0.63 -22.42 -48.55
C GLN A 57 -0.88 -23.03 -47.17
N PRO A 58 -2.13 -23.36 -46.82
CA PRO A 58 -2.42 -23.99 -45.55
C PRO A 58 -1.69 -25.34 -45.40
N VAL A 59 -0.92 -25.49 -44.31
CA VAL A 59 -0.16 -26.70 -43.96
C VAL A 59 -0.69 -27.24 -42.63
N ALA A 60 -0.77 -28.55 -42.48
CA ALA A 60 -1.18 -29.17 -41.23
C ALA A 60 -0.24 -28.73 -40.07
N VAL A 61 -0.82 -28.34 -38.95
CA VAL A 61 -0.05 -27.88 -37.77
C VAL A 61 0.94 -28.95 -37.35
N GLN A 62 0.62 -30.24 -37.42
CA GLN A 62 1.53 -31.34 -37.10
C GLN A 62 2.80 -31.31 -37.95
N ASP A 63 2.66 -31.07 -39.28
CA ASP A 63 3.80 -30.99 -40.20
C ASP A 63 4.67 -29.77 -39.93
N VAL A 64 4.05 -28.65 -39.58
CA VAL A 64 4.76 -27.43 -39.19
C VAL A 64 5.56 -27.66 -37.92
N LEU A 65 5.00 -28.35 -36.92
CA LEU A 65 5.68 -28.69 -35.69
C LEU A 65 6.90 -29.59 -35.92
N LEU A 66 6.78 -30.58 -36.78
CA LEU A 66 7.90 -31.46 -37.15
C LEU A 66 8.99 -30.71 -37.91
N LEU A 67 8.60 -29.73 -38.74
CA LEU A 67 9.56 -28.90 -39.46
C LEU A 67 10.32 -27.97 -38.51
N LEU A 68 9.67 -27.43 -37.48
CA LEU A 68 10.28 -26.53 -36.49
C LEU A 68 11.44 -27.15 -35.72
N VAL A 69 11.33 -28.42 -35.36
CA VAL A 69 12.38 -29.10 -34.59
C VAL A 69 13.44 -29.73 -35.49
N ARG A 70 13.22 -29.70 -36.80
CA ARG A 70 14.17 -30.29 -37.75
C ARG A 70 15.51 -29.55 -37.72
N GLY A 71 16.60 -30.29 -37.43
CA GLY A 71 17.94 -29.75 -37.30
C GLY A 71 18.22 -29.09 -35.94
N THR A 72 17.37 -29.30 -34.96
CA THR A 72 17.60 -29.01 -33.54
C THR A 72 17.83 -30.31 -32.78
N SER A 73 18.28 -30.23 -31.51
CA SER A 73 18.37 -31.37 -30.60
C SER A 73 17.01 -31.73 -29.96
N LEU A 74 15.94 -31.00 -30.32
CA LEU A 74 14.62 -31.17 -29.74
C LEU A 74 13.81 -32.25 -30.42
N SER A 75 13.08 -33.04 -29.65
CA SER A 75 12.09 -34.00 -30.13
C SER A 75 10.71 -33.48 -29.79
N ILE A 76 9.79 -33.48 -30.76
CA ILE A 76 8.39 -33.06 -30.55
C ILE A 76 7.45 -34.27 -30.61
N VAL A 77 6.52 -34.30 -29.67
CA VAL A 77 5.46 -35.31 -29.63
C VAL A 77 4.12 -34.58 -29.68
N PRO A 78 3.54 -34.41 -30.89
CA PRO A 78 2.22 -33.81 -31.01
C PRO A 78 1.14 -34.81 -30.55
N ASP A 79 0.13 -34.28 -29.86
CA ASP A 79 -1.08 -35.08 -29.55
C ASP A 79 -1.81 -35.45 -30.84
N PRO A 80 -2.22 -36.69 -31.01
CA PRO A 80 -2.95 -37.16 -32.22
C PRO A 80 -4.27 -36.41 -32.49
N SER A 81 -4.86 -35.83 -31.46
CA SER A 81 -6.11 -35.04 -31.57
C SER A 81 -5.93 -33.63 -32.14
N ILE A 82 -4.66 -33.23 -32.39
CA ILE A 82 -4.36 -31.90 -32.93
C ILE A 82 -4.77 -31.84 -34.40
N ASN A 83 -5.79 -31.08 -34.68
CA ASN A 83 -6.27 -30.76 -36.03
C ASN A 83 -6.24 -29.26 -36.25
N GLY A 84 -5.67 -28.82 -37.35
CA GLY A 84 -5.59 -27.40 -37.72
C GLY A 84 -4.70 -27.20 -38.93
N MET A 85 -4.95 -26.11 -39.66
CA MET A 85 -4.15 -25.69 -40.81
C MET A 85 -3.53 -24.33 -40.49
N PHE A 86 -2.22 -24.24 -40.58
CA PHE A 86 -1.48 -23.01 -40.39
C PHE A 86 -1.12 -22.39 -41.75
N ILE A 87 -1.33 -21.10 -41.88
CA ILE A 87 -0.87 -20.27 -42.99
C ILE A 87 -0.24 -18.99 -42.39
N GLY A 88 0.89 -18.56 -42.90
CA GLY A 88 1.54 -17.37 -42.42
C GLY A 88 3.05 -17.35 -42.67
N GLU A 89 3.67 -16.27 -42.26
CA GLU A 89 5.10 -16.05 -42.38
C GLU A 89 5.67 -15.76 -40.97
N LEU A 90 6.71 -16.51 -40.61
CA LEU A 90 7.50 -16.35 -39.40
C LEU A 90 8.88 -15.84 -39.78
N LYS A 91 9.27 -14.66 -39.32
CA LYS A 91 10.59 -14.05 -39.62
C LYS A 91 11.39 -13.87 -38.35
N ASN A 92 12.60 -14.43 -38.36
CA ASN A 92 13.59 -14.25 -37.29
C ASN A 92 13.02 -14.54 -35.89
N VAL A 93 12.27 -15.62 -35.75
CA VAL A 93 11.68 -16.08 -34.50
C VAL A 93 12.42 -17.26 -33.90
N THR A 94 12.45 -17.35 -32.59
CA THR A 94 12.99 -18.54 -31.89
C THR A 94 12.01 -19.70 -31.95
N VAL A 95 12.47 -20.92 -31.68
CA VAL A 95 11.58 -22.12 -31.63
C VAL A 95 10.46 -21.90 -30.62
N ARG A 96 10.76 -21.35 -29.44
CA ARG A 96 9.76 -21.03 -28.42
C ARG A 96 8.74 -20.03 -28.91
N GLN A 97 9.17 -18.95 -29.54
CA GLN A 97 8.27 -17.93 -30.09
C GLN A 97 7.37 -18.50 -31.19
N ALA A 98 7.96 -19.30 -32.09
CA ALA A 98 7.20 -19.91 -33.16
C ALA A 98 6.16 -20.92 -32.64
N LEU A 99 6.53 -21.76 -31.68
CA LEU A 99 5.56 -22.66 -31.03
C LEU A 99 4.39 -21.88 -30.42
N GLY A 100 4.68 -20.80 -29.70
CA GLY A 100 3.61 -19.94 -29.15
C GLY A 100 2.69 -19.37 -30.23
N LEU A 101 3.27 -18.78 -31.29
CA LEU A 101 2.51 -18.15 -32.38
C LEU A 101 1.66 -19.17 -33.19
N ILE A 102 2.17 -20.39 -33.37
CA ILE A 102 1.47 -21.44 -34.11
C ILE A 102 0.39 -22.12 -33.27
N LEU A 103 0.68 -22.42 -32.01
CA LEU A 103 -0.21 -23.22 -31.15
C LEU A 103 -1.36 -22.41 -30.55
N GLN A 104 -1.09 -21.14 -30.20
CA GLN A 104 -2.05 -20.30 -29.52
C GLN A 104 -3.41 -20.13 -30.23
N PRO A 105 -3.45 -19.90 -31.55
CA PRO A 105 -4.73 -19.79 -32.28
C PRO A 105 -5.58 -21.05 -32.24
N PHE A 106 -4.96 -22.21 -32.03
CA PHE A 106 -5.66 -23.51 -31.96
C PHE A 106 -6.01 -23.93 -30.52
N GLY A 107 -5.77 -23.09 -29.54
CA GLY A 107 -6.00 -23.41 -28.13
C GLY A 107 -5.07 -24.53 -27.63
N LEU A 108 -3.87 -24.58 -28.17
CA LEU A 108 -2.82 -25.54 -27.82
C LEU A 108 -1.72 -24.83 -27.02
N ASP A 109 -1.00 -25.58 -26.22
CA ASP A 109 0.17 -25.15 -25.49
C ASP A 109 1.27 -26.22 -25.55
N PHE A 110 2.47 -25.89 -25.11
CA PHE A 110 3.58 -26.83 -25.09
C PHE A 110 4.35 -26.76 -23.77
N ASN A 111 4.92 -27.88 -23.38
CA ASN A 111 5.90 -27.98 -22.34
C ASN A 111 7.19 -28.60 -22.90
N ALA A 112 8.33 -27.99 -22.58
CA ALA A 112 9.64 -28.48 -22.98
C ALA A 112 10.36 -29.02 -21.75
N ASP A 113 10.64 -30.29 -21.74
CA ASP A 113 11.32 -30.98 -20.64
C ASP A 113 12.33 -31.98 -21.21
N GLY A 114 13.60 -31.87 -20.79
CA GLY A 114 14.67 -32.84 -21.11
C GLY A 114 14.83 -33.09 -22.62
N GLY A 115 14.67 -32.09 -23.50
CA GLY A 115 14.77 -32.25 -24.96
C GLY A 115 13.50 -32.70 -25.65
N PHE A 116 12.44 -32.91 -24.90
CA PHE A 116 11.13 -33.24 -25.45
C PHE A 116 10.20 -32.07 -25.38
N VAL A 117 9.60 -31.70 -26.49
CA VAL A 117 8.52 -30.72 -26.57
C VAL A 117 7.21 -31.49 -26.70
N ARG A 118 6.42 -31.44 -25.64
CA ARG A 118 5.08 -32.06 -25.63
C ARG A 118 4.06 -30.97 -25.91
N VAL A 119 3.25 -31.17 -26.95
CA VAL A 119 2.14 -30.27 -27.30
C VAL A 119 0.84 -30.89 -26.80
N PHE A 120 0.05 -30.09 -26.11
CA PHE A 120 -1.21 -30.54 -25.52
C PHE A 120 -2.30 -29.45 -25.67
N ARG A 121 -3.54 -29.85 -25.48
CA ARG A 121 -4.67 -28.90 -25.50
C ARG A 121 -4.64 -28.09 -24.23
N ARG A 122 -4.82 -26.78 -24.36
CA ARG A 122 -4.89 -25.87 -23.22
C ARG A 122 -6.13 -26.18 -22.38
N GLU A 123 -5.89 -26.48 -21.12
CA GLU A 123 -6.93 -26.69 -20.11
C GLU A 123 -6.84 -25.60 -19.07
N PRO A 124 -7.98 -25.19 -18.48
CA PRO A 124 -7.97 -24.28 -17.33
C PRO A 124 -7.20 -24.90 -16.15
N GLU A 125 -6.35 -24.11 -15.53
CA GLU A 125 -5.62 -24.48 -14.31
C GLU A 125 -6.30 -23.81 -13.11
N THR A 126 -6.17 -24.42 -11.93
CA THR A 126 -6.62 -23.81 -10.68
C THR A 126 -5.42 -23.30 -9.90
N ARG A 127 -5.46 -22.02 -9.49
CA ARG A 127 -4.47 -21.42 -8.61
C ARG A 127 -5.15 -20.82 -7.38
N LEU A 128 -4.43 -20.86 -6.27
CA LEU A 128 -4.81 -20.24 -5.01
C LEU A 128 -3.98 -18.97 -4.82
N TYR A 129 -4.62 -17.91 -4.39
CA TYR A 129 -4.01 -16.62 -4.08
C TYR A 129 -4.35 -16.25 -2.65
N ASP A 130 -3.33 -15.85 -1.88
CA ASP A 130 -3.51 -15.33 -0.54
C ASP A 130 -3.93 -13.86 -0.61
N VAL A 131 -5.01 -13.50 0.06
CA VAL A 131 -5.56 -12.16 0.11
C VAL A 131 -5.76 -11.76 1.57
N SER A 132 -4.73 -11.14 2.13
CA SER A 132 -4.67 -10.83 3.56
C SER A 132 -5.42 -9.54 3.91
N PHE A 133 -6.75 -9.58 3.88
CA PHE A 133 -7.60 -8.46 4.31
C PHE A 133 -8.50 -8.86 5.48
N LEU A 134 -8.81 -7.87 6.33
CA LEU A 134 -9.85 -8.07 7.33
C LEU A 134 -11.20 -8.27 6.63
N ALA A 135 -11.83 -9.41 6.88
CA ALA A 135 -13.15 -9.74 6.34
C ALA A 135 -14.29 -8.91 6.99
N ALA A 136 -13.96 -7.91 7.82
CA ALA A 136 -14.94 -7.07 8.49
C ALA A 136 -15.48 -6.02 7.51
N GLU A 137 -16.76 -6.04 7.28
CA GLU A 137 -17.48 -4.93 6.65
C GLU A 137 -17.46 -3.74 7.61
N ARG A 138 -16.71 -2.69 7.27
CA ARG A 138 -16.71 -1.44 8.03
C ARG A 138 -17.63 -0.43 7.35
N ALA A 139 -18.68 -0.04 8.06
CA ALA A 139 -19.56 1.04 7.64
C ALA A 139 -19.26 2.27 8.52
N GLY A 140 -18.71 3.31 7.93
CA GLY A 140 -18.60 4.64 8.52
C GLY A 140 -19.73 5.51 7.96
N ALA A 141 -20.67 5.92 8.79
CA ALA A 141 -21.66 6.92 8.41
C ALA A 141 -21.39 8.20 9.19
N SER A 142 -21.10 9.28 8.49
CA SER A 142 -21.11 10.64 9.03
C SER A 142 -22.30 11.36 8.44
N SER A 143 -23.19 11.89 9.29
CA SER A 143 -24.30 12.73 8.86
C SER A 143 -24.16 14.11 9.49
N VAL A 144 -24.04 15.13 8.67
CA VAL A 144 -24.08 16.53 9.07
C VAL A 144 -25.50 17.04 8.80
N GLY A 145 -26.23 17.38 9.86
CA GLY A 145 -27.56 17.96 9.76
C GLY A 145 -27.71 19.06 10.79
N GLY A 146 -28.09 20.26 10.34
CA GLY A 146 -28.52 21.35 11.20
C GLY A 146 -30.01 21.22 11.54
N ASP A 147 -30.37 21.38 12.82
CA ASP A 147 -31.77 21.48 13.23
C ASP A 147 -32.42 22.71 12.62
N ALA A 148 -33.54 22.50 11.96
CA ALA A 148 -34.26 23.50 11.19
C ALA A 148 -35.10 24.41 12.11
N THR A 149 -34.46 25.36 12.79
CA THR A 149 -35.20 26.54 13.28
C THR A 149 -35.16 27.70 12.30
N SER A 150 -34.45 27.58 11.19
CA SER A 150 -34.40 28.61 10.13
C SER A 150 -34.37 27.96 8.75
N GLY A 151 -35.45 27.40 8.30
CA GLY A 151 -35.87 27.27 6.88
C GLY A 151 -34.96 26.61 5.83
N SER A 152 -33.73 26.17 6.14
CA SER A 152 -32.83 25.46 5.21
C SER A 152 -32.09 24.34 5.92
N SER A 153 -32.53 23.11 5.73
CA SER A 153 -31.83 21.93 6.19
C SER A 153 -30.92 21.40 5.07
N ALA A 154 -29.64 21.65 5.15
CA ALA A 154 -28.66 20.93 4.35
C ALA A 154 -28.21 19.68 5.13
N ARG A 155 -28.41 18.51 4.57
CA ARG A 155 -27.93 17.24 5.13
C ARG A 155 -26.91 16.62 4.19
N VAL A 156 -25.66 16.53 4.62
CA VAL A 156 -24.64 15.74 3.94
C VAL A 156 -24.50 14.42 4.67
N THR A 157 -24.76 13.33 3.98
CA THR A 157 -24.57 11.98 4.51
C THR A 157 -23.46 11.32 3.73
N THR A 158 -22.32 11.09 4.34
CA THR A 158 -21.22 10.32 3.77
C THR A 158 -21.27 8.93 4.39
N ALA A 159 -21.62 7.93 3.60
CA ALA A 159 -21.55 6.54 3.98
C ALA A 159 -20.42 5.88 3.20
N ALA A 160 -19.37 5.50 3.87
CA ALA A 160 -18.31 4.66 3.30
C ALA A 160 -18.59 3.21 3.72
N LYS A 161 -18.91 2.37 2.74
CA LYS A 161 -19.03 0.93 2.92
C LYS A 161 -17.90 0.28 2.13
N THR A 162 -16.88 -0.18 2.83
CA THR A 162 -15.73 -0.84 2.23
C THR A 162 -15.90 -2.35 2.34
N ASP A 163 -16.10 -3.03 1.23
CA ASP A 163 -16.07 -4.48 1.11
C ASP A 163 -15.06 -4.87 0.04
N VAL A 164 -13.80 -4.96 0.44
CA VAL A 164 -12.67 -5.26 -0.46
C VAL A 164 -12.86 -6.58 -1.20
N PHE A 165 -13.43 -7.59 -0.56
CA PHE A 165 -13.67 -8.89 -1.21
C PHE A 165 -14.75 -8.81 -2.30
N ALA A 166 -15.79 -8.00 -2.09
CA ALA A 166 -16.80 -7.77 -3.13
C ALA A 166 -16.23 -7.02 -4.33
N ASP A 167 -15.33 -6.08 -4.11
CA ASP A 167 -14.69 -5.34 -5.18
C ASP A 167 -13.65 -6.19 -5.92
N ILE A 168 -12.90 -7.05 -5.20
CA ILE A 168 -12.04 -8.07 -5.82
C ILE A 168 -12.87 -9.00 -6.70
N ALA A 169 -13.99 -9.51 -6.20
CA ALA A 169 -14.86 -10.38 -6.97
C ALA A 169 -15.34 -9.73 -8.28
N LYS A 170 -15.75 -8.46 -8.25
CA LYS A 170 -16.10 -7.70 -9.45
C LYS A 170 -14.92 -7.53 -10.40
N GLY A 171 -13.73 -7.23 -9.87
CA GLY A 171 -12.51 -7.11 -10.67
C GLY A 171 -12.15 -8.42 -11.37
N LEU A 172 -12.23 -9.55 -10.67
CA LEU A 172 -11.97 -10.88 -11.23
C LEU A 172 -12.92 -11.21 -12.38
N MET A 173 -14.21 -10.90 -12.26
CA MET A 173 -15.19 -11.12 -13.34
C MET A 173 -14.82 -10.42 -14.66
N THR A 174 -14.09 -9.31 -14.61
CA THR A 174 -13.66 -8.58 -15.83
C THR A 174 -12.38 -9.15 -16.46
N ILE A 175 -11.59 -9.90 -15.68
CA ILE A 175 -10.32 -10.46 -16.12
C ILE A 175 -10.49 -11.87 -16.66
N LEU A 176 -11.37 -12.65 -16.07
CA LEU A 176 -11.57 -14.05 -16.40
C LEU A 176 -12.16 -14.25 -17.80
N SER A 177 -11.88 -15.44 -18.37
CA SER A 177 -12.50 -15.89 -19.59
C SER A 177 -13.93 -16.44 -19.34
N ASP A 178 -14.67 -16.72 -20.41
CA ASP A 178 -16.00 -17.34 -20.34
C ASP A 178 -16.01 -18.73 -19.67
N LYS A 179 -14.84 -19.37 -19.58
CA LYS A 179 -14.63 -20.66 -18.90
C LYS A 179 -14.04 -20.47 -17.49
N GLY A 180 -13.69 -19.24 -17.14
CA GLY A 180 -13.07 -18.92 -15.86
C GLY A 180 -14.09 -19.02 -14.72
N THR A 181 -13.66 -19.57 -13.61
CA THR A 181 -14.44 -19.62 -12.35
C THR A 181 -13.58 -19.19 -11.19
N PHE A 182 -14.19 -18.61 -10.18
CA PHE A 182 -13.48 -18.27 -8.95
C PHE A 182 -14.36 -18.49 -7.72
N ASN A 183 -13.69 -18.68 -6.59
CA ASN A 183 -14.32 -18.76 -5.28
C ASN A 183 -13.50 -17.89 -4.30
N VAL A 184 -14.19 -17.10 -3.46
CA VAL A 184 -13.57 -16.23 -2.46
C VAL A 184 -13.92 -16.76 -1.07
N ASP A 185 -12.94 -17.28 -0.36
CA ASP A 185 -13.06 -17.62 1.05
C ASP A 185 -12.60 -16.44 1.92
N ARG A 186 -13.57 -15.65 2.38
CA ARG A 186 -13.32 -14.45 3.19
C ARG A 186 -12.72 -14.77 4.56
N LYS A 187 -13.02 -15.95 5.12
CA LYS A 187 -12.52 -16.32 6.45
C LYS A 187 -11.09 -16.82 6.39
N ALA A 188 -10.77 -17.58 5.35
CA ALA A 188 -9.42 -18.06 5.13
C ALA A 188 -8.51 -16.99 4.49
N GLY A 189 -9.08 -15.92 3.91
CA GLY A 189 -8.33 -14.93 3.15
C GLY A 189 -7.76 -15.51 1.85
N LEU A 190 -8.49 -16.45 1.22
CA LEU A 190 -8.06 -17.15 0.01
C LEU A 190 -8.98 -16.85 -1.16
N VAL A 191 -8.38 -16.68 -2.32
CA VAL A 191 -9.10 -16.61 -3.60
C VAL A 191 -8.61 -17.75 -4.47
N GLN A 192 -9.51 -18.68 -4.78
CA GLN A 192 -9.29 -19.77 -5.73
C GLN A 192 -9.79 -19.36 -7.09
N VAL A 193 -8.94 -19.44 -8.10
CA VAL A 193 -9.28 -19.08 -9.48
C VAL A 193 -8.92 -20.22 -10.42
N THR A 194 -9.85 -20.57 -11.29
CA THR A 194 -9.64 -21.57 -12.34
C THR A 194 -9.84 -20.88 -13.69
N ASP A 195 -8.78 -20.81 -14.50
CA ASP A 195 -8.80 -20.24 -15.85
C ASP A 195 -7.51 -20.62 -16.60
N PHE A 196 -7.36 -20.12 -17.81
CA PHE A 196 -6.13 -20.26 -18.59
C PHE A 196 -4.97 -19.48 -17.97
N ARG A 197 -3.75 -19.98 -18.11
CA ARG A 197 -2.54 -19.45 -17.51
C ARG A 197 -2.36 -17.95 -17.68
N GLU A 198 -2.58 -17.40 -18.88
CA GLU A 198 -2.41 -15.95 -19.12
C GLU A 198 -3.47 -15.11 -18.37
N ARG A 199 -4.64 -15.67 -18.12
CA ARG A 199 -5.66 -15.01 -17.30
C ARG A 199 -5.28 -15.08 -15.84
N LEU A 200 -4.75 -16.21 -15.37
CA LEU A 200 -4.26 -16.37 -14.01
C LEU A 200 -3.07 -15.45 -13.71
N ASP A 201 -2.17 -15.24 -14.67
CA ASP A 201 -1.05 -14.30 -14.51
C ASP A 201 -1.55 -12.83 -14.40
N ARG A 202 -2.62 -12.47 -15.14
CA ARG A 202 -3.28 -11.15 -14.98
C ARG A 202 -4.01 -11.03 -13.64
N VAL A 203 -4.64 -12.10 -13.18
CA VAL A 203 -5.26 -12.16 -11.85
C VAL A 203 -4.22 -11.96 -10.77
N ALA A 204 -3.05 -12.63 -10.85
CA ALA A 204 -1.95 -12.43 -9.92
C ALA A 204 -1.53 -10.96 -9.86
N ALA A 205 -1.20 -10.36 -11.01
CA ALA A 205 -0.82 -8.95 -11.09
C ALA A 205 -1.89 -7.99 -10.55
N TYR A 206 -3.17 -8.29 -10.77
CA TYR A 206 -4.28 -7.51 -10.23
C TYR A 206 -4.36 -7.62 -8.71
N LEU A 207 -4.29 -8.83 -8.16
CA LEU A 207 -4.38 -9.06 -6.71
C LEU A 207 -3.18 -8.45 -5.99
N ASP A 208 -1.97 -8.57 -6.52
CA ASP A 208 -0.76 -7.93 -6.00
C ASP A 208 -0.94 -6.39 -5.96
N ALA A 209 -1.43 -5.80 -7.05
CA ALA A 209 -1.66 -4.35 -7.11
C ALA A 209 -2.74 -3.87 -6.14
N VAL A 210 -3.78 -4.67 -5.89
CA VAL A 210 -4.81 -4.37 -4.88
C VAL A 210 -4.22 -4.47 -3.49
N GLN A 211 -3.46 -5.54 -3.20
CA GLN A 211 -2.85 -5.78 -1.91
C GLN A 211 -1.88 -4.67 -1.53
N ASP A 212 -1.00 -4.28 -2.44
CA ASP A 212 -0.06 -3.17 -2.24
C ASP A 212 -0.75 -1.84 -1.89
N ARG A 213 -1.92 -1.57 -2.48
CA ARG A 213 -2.64 -0.32 -2.25
C ARG A 213 -3.44 -0.32 -0.96
N VAL A 214 -4.11 -1.43 -0.68
CA VAL A 214 -5.03 -1.52 0.48
C VAL A 214 -4.25 -1.66 1.79
N GLN A 215 -3.09 -2.32 1.78
CA GLN A 215 -2.26 -2.49 2.98
C GLN A 215 -1.49 -1.25 3.40
N ARG A 216 -1.41 -0.22 2.55
CA ARG A 216 -0.74 1.04 2.92
C ARG A 216 -1.43 1.68 4.11
N GLN A 217 -0.62 2.21 5.02
CA GLN A 217 -1.09 2.84 6.24
C GLN A 217 -0.74 4.33 6.25
N VAL A 218 -1.60 5.10 6.88
CA VAL A 218 -1.35 6.52 7.17
C VAL A 218 -1.42 6.71 8.67
N GLN A 219 -0.35 7.24 9.24
CA GLN A 219 -0.35 7.80 10.59
C GLN A 219 -0.78 9.26 10.48
N VAL A 220 -1.80 9.65 11.23
CA VAL A 220 -2.25 11.04 11.31
C VAL A 220 -2.02 11.56 12.72
N GLU A 221 -1.23 12.61 12.85
CA GLU A 221 -1.11 13.38 14.08
C GLU A 221 -2.08 14.56 14.01
N ALA A 222 -2.95 14.68 15.00
CA ALA A 222 -3.90 15.78 15.11
C ALA A 222 -3.59 16.60 16.36
N ARG A 223 -3.29 17.91 16.20
CA ARG A 223 -3.14 18.84 17.32
C ARG A 223 -4.39 19.73 17.37
N VAL A 224 -5.14 19.61 18.44
CA VAL A 224 -6.34 20.41 18.69
C VAL A 224 -5.97 21.55 19.61
N LEU A 225 -6.10 22.78 19.11
CA LEU A 225 -5.63 24.00 19.76
C LEU A 225 -6.80 24.95 19.98
N GLU A 226 -6.78 25.61 21.10
CA GLU A 226 -7.60 26.79 21.37
C GLU A 226 -6.72 28.02 21.28
N VAL A 227 -7.08 28.98 20.43
CA VAL A 227 -6.36 30.25 20.25
C VAL A 227 -7.25 31.40 20.72
N GLU A 228 -6.84 32.05 21.81
CA GLU A 228 -7.47 33.26 22.31
C GLU A 228 -6.75 34.47 21.69
N LEU A 229 -7.41 35.19 20.80
CA LEU A 229 -6.82 36.31 20.06
C LEU A 229 -6.35 37.43 20.97
N ASN A 230 -5.16 38.00 20.69
CA ASN A 230 -4.60 39.12 21.44
C ASN A 230 -5.32 40.44 21.18
N ASP A 231 -5.86 40.60 19.94
CA ASP A 231 -6.62 41.82 19.57
C ASP A 231 -8.09 41.59 19.85
N GLU A 232 -8.67 42.39 20.79
CA GLU A 232 -10.08 42.37 21.14
C GLU A 232 -11.01 42.74 19.97
N LYS A 233 -10.48 43.34 18.91
CA LYS A 233 -11.20 43.72 17.70
C LYS A 233 -11.07 42.69 16.59
N ALA A 234 -10.16 41.73 16.70
CA ALA A 234 -9.99 40.68 15.72
C ALA A 234 -11.14 39.68 15.84
N VAL A 235 -11.82 39.45 14.73
CA VAL A 235 -12.94 38.51 14.63
C VAL A 235 -12.48 37.15 14.15
N ALA A 236 -11.27 37.03 13.58
CA ALA A 236 -10.73 35.81 13.03
C ALA A 236 -9.19 35.83 12.98
N LEU A 237 -8.59 34.65 12.82
CA LEU A 237 -7.17 34.47 12.59
C LEU A 237 -6.70 35.08 11.26
N ASP A 238 -5.47 35.62 11.24
CA ASP A 238 -4.84 36.05 9.99
C ASP A 238 -4.27 34.82 9.25
N TRP A 239 -4.93 34.49 8.15
CA TRP A 239 -4.57 33.37 7.28
C TRP A 239 -3.31 33.59 6.43
N SER A 240 -2.87 34.83 6.27
CA SER A 240 -1.71 35.15 5.41
C SER A 240 -0.43 34.50 5.93
N ALA A 241 -0.21 34.51 7.24
CA ALA A 241 0.91 33.87 7.90
C ALA A 241 0.78 32.34 7.93
N LEU A 242 -0.44 31.82 8.09
CA LEU A 242 -0.70 30.39 8.20
C LEU A 242 -0.53 29.66 6.85
N ARG A 243 -0.86 30.31 5.72
CA ARG A 243 -0.73 29.71 4.38
C ARG A 243 0.70 29.35 3.98
N GLN A 244 1.70 30.04 4.53
CA GLN A 244 3.11 29.82 4.21
C GLN A 244 3.74 28.74 5.09
N ALA A 245 3.11 28.40 6.21
CA ALA A 245 3.63 27.44 7.16
C ALA A 245 3.08 26.05 6.84
N ARG A 246 3.93 25.15 6.29
CA ARG A 246 3.59 23.76 5.97
C ARG A 246 4.03 22.76 7.03
N ASP A 247 4.73 23.24 8.04
CA ASP A 247 5.23 22.49 9.17
C ASP A 247 4.45 22.84 10.43
N ALA A 248 4.10 21.84 11.25
CA ALA A 248 3.27 22.03 12.44
C ALA A 248 3.89 23.04 13.44
N ASP A 249 5.21 23.04 13.59
CA ASP A 249 5.88 23.93 14.54
C ASP A 249 5.91 25.39 14.03
N LYS A 250 6.04 25.58 12.72
CA LYS A 250 5.91 26.90 12.10
C LYS A 250 4.49 27.44 12.21
N VAL A 251 3.49 26.58 12.02
CA VAL A 251 2.06 26.95 12.23
C VAL A 251 1.84 27.33 13.69
N MET A 252 2.37 26.56 14.64
CA MET A 252 2.29 26.88 16.08
C MET A 252 2.91 28.24 16.40
N ALA A 253 4.07 28.55 15.84
CA ALA A 253 4.72 29.84 16.01
C ALA A 253 3.86 31.00 15.47
N ALA A 254 3.28 30.82 14.27
CA ALA A 254 2.39 31.82 13.65
C ALA A 254 1.10 32.03 14.45
N LEU A 255 0.55 30.98 15.05
CA LEU A 255 -0.63 31.07 15.92
C LEU A 255 -0.28 31.76 17.24
N THR A 256 0.86 31.45 17.84
CA THR A 256 1.34 32.06 19.08
C THR A 256 1.60 33.56 18.93
N ALA A 257 1.98 34.02 17.74
CA ALA A 257 2.13 35.44 17.44
C ALA A 257 0.78 36.18 17.42
N GLN A 258 -0.31 35.52 17.08
CA GLN A 258 -1.64 36.10 16.96
C GLN A 258 -2.46 36.00 18.25
N GLY A 259 -2.15 35.07 19.14
CA GLY A 259 -2.93 34.86 20.35
C GLY A 259 -2.27 33.92 21.35
N LYS A 260 -2.94 33.74 22.47
CA LYS A 260 -2.57 32.73 23.46
C LYS A 260 -3.04 31.36 22.99
N VAL A 261 -2.11 30.49 22.67
CA VAL A 261 -2.40 29.10 22.21
C VAL A 261 -2.42 28.16 23.40
N THR A 262 -3.50 27.41 23.52
CA THR A 262 -3.65 26.33 24.51
C THR A 262 -3.89 25.02 23.77
N MET A 263 -3.05 24.00 24.01
CA MET A 263 -3.25 22.67 23.42
C MET A 263 -4.33 21.93 24.24
N LEU A 264 -5.41 21.54 23.57
CA LEU A 264 -6.49 20.78 24.18
C LEU A 264 -6.29 19.28 24.05
N ALA A 265 -5.78 18.82 22.91
CA ALA A 265 -5.52 17.41 22.66
C ALA A 265 -4.45 17.23 21.55
N ASN A 266 -3.75 16.11 21.60
CA ASN A 266 -2.79 15.69 20.56
C ASN A 266 -2.91 14.19 20.27
N PRO A 267 -4.04 13.75 19.70
CA PRO A 267 -4.21 12.36 19.35
C PRO A 267 -3.34 11.97 18.15
N ARG A 268 -2.86 10.72 18.18
CA ARG A 268 -2.19 10.05 17.05
C ARG A 268 -2.96 8.81 16.71
N LEU A 269 -3.22 8.60 15.43
CA LEU A 269 -3.94 7.44 14.94
C LEU A 269 -3.24 6.87 13.71
N VAL A 270 -3.38 5.57 13.51
CA VAL A 270 -2.94 4.88 12.31
C VAL A 270 -4.15 4.21 11.70
N THR A 271 -4.34 4.37 10.40
CA THR A 271 -5.41 3.70 9.68
C THR A 271 -4.93 3.25 8.31
N LEU A 272 -5.62 2.28 7.73
CA LEU A 272 -5.36 1.81 6.36
C LEU A 272 -5.84 2.82 5.33
N ASN A 273 -5.31 2.69 4.14
CA ASN A 273 -5.75 3.46 2.97
C ASN A 273 -7.24 3.22 2.69
N ASN A 274 -8.01 4.30 2.51
CA ASN A 274 -9.47 4.32 2.35
C ASN A 274 -10.29 3.79 3.55
N GLU A 275 -9.67 3.60 4.72
CA GLU A 275 -10.39 3.16 5.93
C GLU A 275 -10.66 4.32 6.88
N PRO A 276 -11.91 4.50 7.33
CA PRO A 276 -12.24 5.56 8.28
C PRO A 276 -11.68 5.27 9.67
N ALA A 277 -11.15 6.30 10.32
CA ALA A 277 -10.76 6.28 11.71
C ALA A 277 -11.44 7.42 12.47
N ILE A 278 -11.85 7.17 13.70
CA ILE A 278 -12.57 8.15 14.53
C ILE A 278 -11.77 8.36 15.82
N VAL A 279 -11.49 9.62 16.10
CA VAL A 279 -10.90 10.06 17.37
C VAL A 279 -11.92 10.91 18.11
N ARG A 280 -12.12 10.61 19.39
CA ARG A 280 -12.97 11.40 20.28
C ARG A 280 -12.14 11.93 21.43
N THR A 281 -12.25 13.22 21.65
CA THR A 281 -11.70 13.92 22.82
C THR A 281 -12.82 14.75 23.46
N ASP A 282 -12.55 15.33 24.63
CA ASP A 282 -13.54 16.19 25.30
C ASP A 282 -13.88 17.44 24.47
N ALA A 283 -12.97 17.88 23.59
CA ALA A 283 -13.15 19.07 22.78
C ALA A 283 -13.77 18.77 21.40
N ILE A 284 -13.41 17.65 20.77
CA ILE A 284 -13.76 17.36 19.39
C ILE A 284 -13.90 15.85 19.14
N THR A 285 -14.83 15.49 18.29
CA THR A 285 -14.85 14.22 17.58
C THR A 285 -14.41 14.46 16.15
N LEU A 286 -13.38 13.74 15.71
CA LEU A 286 -12.79 13.86 14.38
C LEU A 286 -12.86 12.52 13.67
N SER A 287 -13.59 12.47 12.56
CA SER A 287 -13.57 11.33 11.63
C SER A 287 -12.63 11.65 10.48
N ILE A 288 -11.73 10.73 10.16
CA ILE A 288 -10.70 10.89 9.12
C ILE A 288 -10.70 9.65 8.24
N THR A 289 -10.79 9.85 6.93
CA THR A 289 -10.58 8.78 5.94
C THR A 289 -9.46 9.23 5.00
N PRO A 290 -8.26 8.62 5.06
CA PRO A 290 -7.16 8.95 4.18
C PRO A 290 -7.22 8.16 2.88
N GLN A 291 -6.77 8.77 1.78
CA GLN A 291 -6.52 8.13 0.50
C GLN A 291 -5.14 8.52 -0.01
N ILE A 292 -4.28 7.53 -0.21
CA ILE A 292 -2.90 7.71 -0.68
C ILE A 292 -2.90 7.66 -2.21
N SER A 293 -2.39 8.72 -2.86
CA SER A 293 -2.15 8.73 -4.30
C SER A 293 -0.78 8.11 -4.65
N PRO A 294 -0.55 7.72 -5.93
CA PRO A 294 0.77 7.25 -6.37
C PRO A 294 1.90 8.24 -6.12
N ASP A 295 1.59 9.55 -6.14
CA ASP A 295 2.57 10.65 -5.97
C ASP A 295 2.86 10.98 -4.49
N ALA A 296 2.55 10.06 -3.57
CA ALA A 296 2.68 10.26 -2.12
C ALA A 296 1.91 11.49 -1.57
N ILE A 297 0.83 11.87 -2.23
CA ILE A 297 -0.11 12.86 -1.72
C ILE A 297 -1.22 12.13 -0.98
N VAL A 298 -1.54 12.58 0.22
CA VAL A 298 -2.63 12.06 1.03
C VAL A 298 -3.85 12.97 0.88
N THR A 299 -4.93 12.42 0.36
CA THR A 299 -6.24 13.08 0.37
C THR A 299 -6.95 12.65 1.64
N LEU A 300 -7.36 13.60 2.47
CA LEU A 300 -8.05 13.39 3.73
C LEU A 300 -9.50 13.84 3.59
N SER A 301 -10.45 12.94 3.77
CA SER A 301 -11.85 13.30 4.06
C SER A 301 -11.99 13.45 5.57
N LEU A 302 -12.43 14.61 6.01
CA LEU A 302 -12.40 15.05 7.39
C LEU A 302 -13.78 15.53 7.82
N SER A 303 -14.28 15.03 8.93
CA SER A 303 -15.54 15.47 9.52
C SER A 303 -15.32 15.80 11.00
N PRO A 304 -14.81 17.02 11.31
CA PRO A 304 -14.69 17.50 12.66
C PRO A 304 -16.08 17.85 13.23
N MET A 305 -16.35 17.41 14.47
CA MET A 305 -17.53 17.72 15.24
C MET A 305 -17.10 18.22 16.61
N LEU A 306 -17.44 19.46 16.93
CA LEU A 306 -17.18 20.09 18.22
C LEU A 306 -18.20 19.63 19.26
N ALA A 307 -17.73 19.39 20.49
CA ALA A 307 -18.60 19.13 21.62
C ALA A 307 -19.33 20.41 22.10
N ALA A 308 -20.47 20.21 22.80
CA ALA A 308 -21.27 21.30 23.36
C ALA A 308 -20.42 22.37 24.12
N PRO A 309 -20.84 23.64 24.24
CA PRO A 309 -22.23 24.11 24.12
C PRO A 309 -22.67 24.57 22.72
N GLN A 310 -21.75 24.75 21.78
CA GLN A 310 -22.07 25.06 20.39
C GLN A 310 -21.60 23.93 19.53
N ALA A 311 -22.49 22.95 19.26
CA ALA A 311 -22.19 21.85 18.34
C ALA A 311 -21.97 22.43 16.93
N LEU A 312 -20.74 22.50 16.49
CA LEU A 312 -20.37 22.85 15.12
C LEU A 312 -19.85 21.60 14.41
N GLN A 313 -20.39 21.35 13.24
CA GLN A 313 -20.01 20.21 12.41
C GLN A 313 -19.62 20.73 11.03
N ALA A 314 -18.53 20.23 10.51
CA ALA A 314 -18.06 20.52 9.16
C ALA A 314 -17.73 19.20 8.45
N ASP A 315 -17.78 19.23 7.13
CA ASP A 315 -17.31 18.15 6.28
C ASP A 315 -16.43 18.73 5.18
N MET A 316 -15.23 18.20 5.01
CA MET A 316 -14.25 18.75 4.10
C MET A 316 -13.32 17.70 3.52
N VAL A 317 -12.78 17.97 2.34
CA VAL A 317 -11.75 17.18 1.71
C VAL A 317 -10.51 18.05 1.51
N ALA A 318 -9.36 17.58 1.98
CA ALA A 318 -8.09 18.27 1.84
C ALA A 318 -7.04 17.36 1.23
N ARG A 319 -6.12 17.93 0.45
CA ARG A 319 -4.96 17.23 -0.12
C ARG A 319 -3.70 17.80 0.49
N VAL A 320 -2.82 16.93 0.95
CA VAL A 320 -1.60 17.30 1.64
C VAL A 320 -0.49 16.33 1.27
N ALA A 321 0.74 16.83 1.11
CA ALA A 321 1.89 15.95 0.89
C ALA A 321 2.25 15.19 2.17
N ASP A 322 2.96 14.08 2.01
CA ASP A 322 3.44 13.28 3.12
C ASP A 322 4.29 14.12 4.09
N GLY A 323 3.89 14.14 5.38
CA GLY A 323 4.55 14.90 6.44
C GLY A 323 4.23 16.40 6.48
N GLU A 324 3.51 16.97 5.52
CA GLU A 324 3.05 18.37 5.58
C GLU A 324 1.82 18.51 6.49
N THR A 325 1.65 19.70 7.06
CA THR A 325 0.54 20.01 7.98
C THR A 325 -0.52 20.85 7.29
N ILE A 326 -1.79 20.45 7.44
CA ILE A 326 -2.94 21.27 7.10
C ILE A 326 -3.52 21.92 8.35
N VAL A 327 -4.07 23.10 8.17
CA VAL A 327 -4.73 23.89 9.23
C VAL A 327 -6.22 23.96 8.95
N ILE A 328 -7.01 23.56 9.92
CA ILE A 328 -8.46 23.72 9.94
C ILE A 328 -8.77 24.73 11.03
N ALA A 329 -9.33 25.86 10.66
CA ALA A 329 -9.74 26.93 11.57
C ALA A 329 -11.07 27.54 11.08
N GLY A 330 -11.54 28.60 11.72
CA GLY A 330 -12.84 29.18 11.45
C GLY A 330 -13.96 28.60 12.33
N LEU A 331 -13.55 27.88 13.38
CA LEU A 331 -14.45 27.33 14.38
C LEU A 331 -14.45 28.25 15.63
N GLY A 332 -14.65 29.55 15.39
CA GLY A 332 -14.58 30.58 16.41
C GLY A 332 -15.82 30.66 17.30
N ARG A 333 -15.60 31.04 18.54
CA ARG A 333 -16.66 31.34 19.52
C ARG A 333 -16.28 32.51 20.41
N ASP A 334 -17.26 33.26 20.86
CA ASP A 334 -17.06 34.29 21.86
C ASP A 334 -17.16 33.68 23.27
N ARG A 335 -16.11 33.87 24.06
CA ARG A 335 -16.11 33.51 25.48
C ARG A 335 -16.34 34.75 26.32
N GLU A 336 -17.44 34.79 27.07
CA GLU A 336 -17.69 35.81 28.06
C GLU A 336 -17.10 35.41 29.41
N THR A 337 -16.09 36.15 29.86
CA THR A 337 -15.49 35.94 31.18
C THR A 337 -15.98 37.06 32.12
N LYS A 338 -16.66 36.69 33.19
CA LYS A 338 -17.14 37.61 34.22
C LYS A 338 -16.11 37.63 35.36
N GLU A 339 -15.31 38.68 35.42
CA GLU A 339 -14.38 38.90 36.52
C GLU A 339 -14.96 39.91 37.52
N LYS A 340 -14.92 39.58 38.80
CA LYS A 340 -15.28 40.51 39.88
C LYS A 340 -14.03 41.34 40.21
N LYS A 341 -13.95 42.58 39.74
CA LYS A 341 -12.87 43.51 40.11
C LYS A 341 -13.35 44.41 41.24
N ASN A 342 -12.45 44.58 42.23
CA ASN A 342 -12.68 45.62 43.25
C ASN A 342 -12.42 46.99 42.62
N VAL A 343 -13.49 47.78 42.50
CA VAL A 343 -13.39 49.13 41.97
C VAL A 343 -13.39 50.10 43.15
N GLY A 344 -12.34 50.90 43.29
CA GLY A 344 -12.28 51.96 44.27
C GLY A 344 -13.29 53.06 43.89
N ILE A 345 -14.27 53.27 44.71
CA ILE A 345 -15.18 54.39 44.59
C ILE A 345 -14.61 55.55 45.39
N THR A 346 -14.56 56.76 44.80
CA THR A 346 -14.11 57.99 45.47
C THR A 346 -14.80 58.16 46.82
N GLY A 347 -14.08 58.07 47.95
CA GLY A 347 -14.66 58.17 49.27
C GLY A 347 -14.32 57.01 50.24
N GLY A 348 -13.41 56.09 49.88
CA GLY A 348 -12.94 55.05 50.79
C GLY A 348 -13.78 53.77 50.88
N TRP A 349 -14.78 53.63 50.03
CA TRP A 349 -15.59 52.43 49.90
C TRP A 349 -15.16 51.60 48.71
N PHE A 350 -14.94 50.30 48.89
CA PHE A 350 -14.63 49.36 47.83
C PHE A 350 -15.94 48.70 47.38
N GLY A 351 -16.35 49.00 46.15
CA GLY A 351 -17.43 48.27 45.49
C GLY A 351 -16.89 47.11 44.67
N ARG A 352 -17.65 46.02 44.55
CA ARG A 352 -17.39 44.93 43.62
C ARG A 352 -18.15 45.19 42.32
N ALA A 353 -17.43 45.47 41.24
CA ALA A 353 -18.03 45.53 39.91
C ALA A 353 -17.72 44.21 39.17
N THR A 354 -18.73 43.68 38.48
CA THR A 354 -18.55 42.56 37.58
C THR A 354 -18.21 43.12 36.21
N VAL A 355 -16.97 42.93 35.79
CA VAL A 355 -16.50 43.31 34.45
C VAL A 355 -16.70 42.07 33.57
N THR A 356 -17.54 42.20 32.54
CA THR A 356 -17.71 41.16 31.52
C THR A 356 -16.75 41.47 30.37
N THR A 357 -15.73 40.65 30.18
CA THR A 357 -14.81 40.77 29.05
C THR A 357 -15.20 39.72 28.04
N LYS A 358 -15.45 40.15 26.81
CA LYS A 358 -15.67 39.24 25.66
C LYS A 358 -14.33 38.99 24.98
N LYS A 359 -13.93 37.75 24.85
CA LYS A 359 -12.75 37.35 24.12
C LYS A 359 -13.13 36.39 23.02
N HIS A 360 -12.61 36.63 21.83
CA HIS A 360 -12.77 35.73 20.70
C HIS A 360 -11.80 34.57 20.83
N VAL A 361 -12.33 33.36 20.82
CA VAL A 361 -11.55 32.13 20.96
C VAL A 361 -11.82 31.30 19.73
N GLU A 362 -10.76 30.91 19.03
CA GLU A 362 -10.87 30.11 17.83
C GLU A 362 -10.28 28.71 18.06
N LEU A 363 -11.01 27.67 17.68
CA LEU A 363 -10.51 26.32 17.68
C LEU A 363 -9.78 26.05 16.37
N VAL A 364 -8.55 25.58 16.47
CA VAL A 364 -7.69 25.26 15.36
C VAL A 364 -7.29 23.79 15.45
N VAL A 365 -7.45 23.05 14.36
CA VAL A 365 -7.00 21.67 14.25
C VAL A 365 -5.88 21.60 13.22
N LEU A 366 -4.72 21.15 13.65
CA LEU A 366 -3.58 20.86 12.78
C LEU A 366 -3.56 19.36 12.51
N LEU A 367 -3.47 18.97 11.25
CA LEU A 367 -3.37 17.56 10.85
C LEU A 367 -2.12 17.34 10.02
N THR A 368 -1.31 16.40 10.45
CA THR A 368 -0.08 16.00 9.77
C THR A 368 -0.15 14.51 9.46
N PRO A 369 -0.50 14.14 8.22
CA PRO A 369 -0.45 12.75 7.81
C PRO A 369 0.98 12.33 7.46
N ARG A 370 1.31 11.08 7.75
CA ARG A 370 2.56 10.43 7.35
C ARG A 370 2.26 9.05 6.82
N ILE A 371 2.75 8.76 5.63
CA ILE A 371 2.65 7.42 5.04
C ILE A 371 3.62 6.51 5.80
N VAL A 372 3.08 5.42 6.35
CA VAL A 372 3.90 4.42 7.05
C VAL A 372 4.45 3.46 6.00
N PRO A 373 5.79 3.30 5.89
CA PRO A 373 6.36 2.30 4.99
C PRO A 373 5.88 0.90 5.40
N LEU A 374 5.61 0.05 4.43
CA LEU A 374 5.36 -1.37 4.68
C LEU A 374 6.62 -2.01 5.28
N PRO A 375 6.49 -2.91 6.26
CA PRO A 375 7.62 -3.56 6.91
C PRO A 375 8.43 -4.44 5.95
#